data_d1ab696b4cfb21e3367032ad2e540d23
#
_entry.id   d1ab696b4cfb21e3367032ad2e540d23
#
_cell.length_a   1.000
_cell.length_b   1.000
_cell.length_c   1.000
_cell.angle_alpha   90.00
_cell.angle_beta   90.00
_cell.angle_gamma   90.00
#
_symmetry.space_group_name_H-M   'P 1'
#
loop_
_entity.id
_entity.type
_entity.pdbx_description
1 polymer ?
#
loop_
_entity_poly.entity_id
_entity_poly.type
_entity_poly.pdbx_seq_one_letter_code
_entity_poly.pdbx_strand_id
1 'polypeptide(L)'
;MTPGARVAAAIEILDMIHEGQSVEKSLTAWARRSRFAGSKDRAAVRDHVFDTVRNWRGDAIRGGGIMIGRLRAQDADIDGLFHGEGHAPTPLTDEEKAGGQNPTEQADVWNLPDWVLPEFEASLGDSAEEVAHILQSRAPITV
;
A
#
# COMPACT_ATOMS: atom_id res chain seq x y z
N MET A 1 14.17 11.44 -7.34
CA MET A 1 14.19 10.05 -6.80
C MET A 1 13.87 9.08 -7.93
N THR A 2 14.49 7.91 -7.91
CA THR A 2 14.13 6.82 -8.81
C THR A 2 12.82 6.15 -8.39
N PRO A 3 12.13 5.43 -9.28
CA PRO A 3 10.94 4.67 -8.90
C PRO A 3 11.19 3.71 -7.73
N GLY A 4 12.32 2.99 -7.72
CA GLY A 4 12.70 2.12 -6.60
C GLY A 4 12.91 2.86 -5.29
N ALA A 5 13.53 4.05 -5.32
CA ALA A 5 13.70 4.88 -4.12
C ALA A 5 12.36 5.35 -3.54
N ARG A 6 11.38 5.64 -4.38
CA ARG A 6 10.01 5.98 -3.95
C ARG A 6 9.33 4.79 -3.26
N VAL A 7 9.52 3.60 -3.80
CA VAL A 7 9.03 2.36 -3.18
C VAL A 7 9.70 2.11 -1.83
N ALA A 8 11.02 2.28 -1.73
CA ALA A 8 11.74 2.14 -0.46
C ALA A 8 11.21 3.12 0.61
N ALA A 9 10.98 4.37 0.23
CA ALA A 9 10.41 5.37 1.13
C ALA A 9 8.98 4.98 1.58
N ALA A 10 8.16 4.48 0.66
CA ALA A 10 6.82 4.01 1.00
C ALA A 10 6.85 2.83 1.98
N ILE A 11 7.76 1.88 1.79
CA ILE A 11 7.95 0.75 2.71
C ILE A 11 8.31 1.24 4.12
N GLU A 12 9.26 2.17 4.24
CA GLU A 12 9.64 2.77 5.53
C GLU A 12 8.43 3.40 6.24
N ILE A 13 7.60 4.13 5.51
CA ILE A 13 6.39 4.75 6.06
C ILE A 13 5.36 3.69 6.48
N LEU A 14 5.15 2.66 5.66
CA LEU A 14 4.23 1.57 5.96
C LEU A 14 4.67 0.77 7.20
N ASP A 15 5.97 0.59 7.40
CA ASP A 15 6.50 -0.03 8.62
C ASP A 15 6.17 0.80 9.87
N MET A 16 6.32 2.14 9.81
CA MET A 16 5.91 3.03 10.91
C MET A 16 4.41 2.94 11.20
N ILE A 17 3.58 2.85 10.16
CA ILE A 17 2.13 2.67 10.30
C ILE A 17 1.81 1.32 10.94
N HIS A 18 2.50 0.27 10.52
CA HIS A 18 2.34 -1.07 11.08
C HIS A 18 2.72 -1.13 12.57
N GLU A 19 3.69 -0.34 12.99
CA GLU A 19 4.10 -0.19 14.40
C GLU A 19 3.14 0.66 15.23
N GLY A 20 2.06 1.16 14.64
CA GLY A 20 0.98 1.86 15.34
C GLY A 20 0.98 3.39 15.16
N GLN A 21 1.85 3.96 14.33
CA GLN A 21 1.80 5.38 14.03
C GLN A 21 0.65 5.69 13.06
N SER A 22 0.06 6.87 13.18
CA SER A 22 -0.91 7.33 12.20
C SER A 22 -0.25 7.60 10.85
N VAL A 23 -1.01 7.45 9.77
CA VAL A 23 -0.53 7.70 8.40
C VAL A 23 0.02 9.12 8.26
N GLU A 24 -0.70 10.12 8.77
CA GLU A 24 -0.27 11.53 8.71
C GLU A 24 1.02 11.81 9.46
N LYS A 25 1.18 11.25 10.65
CA LYS A 25 2.43 11.40 11.43
C LYS A 25 3.60 10.75 10.72
N SER A 26 3.41 9.56 10.17
CA SER A 26 4.45 8.81 9.45
C SER A 26 4.90 9.54 8.19
N LEU A 27 3.95 10.03 7.39
CA LEU A 27 4.24 10.84 6.19
C LEU A 27 4.96 12.15 6.53
N THR A 28 4.50 12.85 7.57
CA THR A 28 5.12 14.10 8.02
C THR A 28 6.54 13.88 8.53
N ALA A 29 6.76 12.84 9.32
CA ALA A 29 8.08 12.50 9.84
C ALA A 29 9.05 12.17 8.70
N TRP A 30 8.62 11.35 7.74
CA TRP A 30 9.42 11.06 6.55
C TRP A 30 9.75 12.35 5.77
N ALA A 31 8.75 13.19 5.48
CA ALA A 31 8.94 14.40 4.71
C ALA A 31 9.94 15.38 5.35
N ARG A 32 9.94 15.47 6.68
CA ARG A 32 10.89 16.32 7.43
C ARG A 32 12.33 15.82 7.33
N ARG A 33 12.53 14.51 7.35
CA ARG A 33 13.84 13.88 7.18
C ARG A 33 14.34 13.94 5.74
N SER A 34 13.43 13.88 4.79
CA SER A 34 13.73 13.71 3.37
C SER A 34 13.63 15.03 2.61
N ARG A 35 14.43 16.04 3.03
CA ARG A 35 14.42 17.36 2.41
C ARG A 35 14.85 17.36 0.94
N PHE A 36 15.58 16.33 0.52
CA PHE A 36 15.98 16.10 -0.88
C PHE A 36 14.81 15.73 -1.80
N ALA A 37 13.71 15.26 -1.25
CA ALA A 37 12.54 14.84 -2.04
C ALA A 37 11.75 16.07 -2.51
N GLY A 38 11.62 16.21 -3.83
CA GLY A 38 10.82 17.25 -4.45
C GLY A 38 9.31 17.00 -4.28
N SER A 39 8.50 17.96 -4.70
CA SER A 39 7.04 17.87 -4.58
C SER A 39 6.45 16.68 -5.32
N LYS A 40 6.96 16.37 -6.51
CA LYS A 40 6.51 15.21 -7.31
C LYS A 40 6.88 13.88 -6.65
N ASP A 41 8.07 13.80 -6.05
CA ASP A 41 8.50 12.61 -5.33
C ASP A 41 7.67 12.39 -4.07
N ARG A 42 7.42 13.45 -3.32
CA ARG A 42 6.55 13.40 -2.12
C ARG A 42 5.13 12.98 -2.46
N ALA A 43 4.59 13.48 -3.57
CA ALA A 43 3.27 13.07 -4.05
C ALA A 43 3.25 11.58 -4.44
N ALA A 44 4.27 11.11 -5.17
CA ALA A 44 4.37 9.71 -5.58
C ALA A 44 4.50 8.76 -4.37
N VAL A 45 5.32 9.10 -3.38
CA VAL A 45 5.46 8.32 -2.14
C VAL A 45 4.14 8.28 -1.37
N ARG A 46 3.47 9.43 -1.22
CA ARG A 46 2.14 9.52 -0.60
C ARG A 46 1.12 8.63 -1.32
N ASP A 47 1.10 8.66 -2.64
CA ASP A 47 0.19 7.85 -3.44
C ASP A 47 0.44 6.35 -3.22
N HIS A 48 1.70 5.90 -3.18
CA HIS A 48 2.04 4.52 -2.82
C HIS A 48 1.50 4.11 -1.45
N VAL A 49 1.72 4.96 -0.44
CA VAL A 49 1.27 4.67 0.93
C VAL A 49 -0.24 4.58 1.02
N PHE A 50 -0.97 5.59 0.54
CA PHE A 50 -2.43 5.59 0.62
C PHE A 50 -3.07 4.51 -0.25
N ASP A 51 -2.55 4.27 -1.44
CA ASP A 51 -3.04 3.21 -2.30
C ASP A 51 -2.89 1.84 -1.63
N THR A 52 -1.74 1.60 -1.01
CA THR A 52 -1.47 0.36 -0.29
C THR A 52 -2.39 0.21 0.93
N VAL A 53 -2.55 1.26 1.74
CA VAL A 53 -3.44 1.24 2.90
C VAL A 53 -4.90 0.98 2.52
N ARG A 54 -5.35 1.50 1.38
CA ARG A 54 -6.73 1.28 0.90
C ARG A 54 -6.99 -0.13 0.38
N ASN A 55 -5.96 -0.81 -0.09
CA ASN A 55 -6.14 -2.01 -0.91
C ASN A 55 -5.63 -3.30 -0.28
N TRP A 56 -4.80 -3.23 0.77
CA TRP A 56 -4.12 -4.43 1.21
C TRP A 56 -4.46 -4.85 2.64
N ARG A 57 -5.11 -6.02 2.75
CA ARG A 57 -5.33 -6.76 4.00
C ARG A 57 -4.91 -8.22 3.89
N GLY A 58 -3.97 -8.52 3.00
CA GLY A 58 -3.45 -9.86 2.86
C GLY A 58 -2.53 -10.29 4.02
N ASP A 59 -1.87 -11.41 3.85
CA ASP A 59 -1.05 -12.10 4.84
C ASP A 59 0.31 -11.43 5.14
N ALA A 60 0.52 -10.21 4.69
CA ALA A 60 1.79 -9.52 4.89
C ALA A 60 1.93 -8.97 6.30
N ILE A 61 3.09 -9.20 6.89
CA ILE A 61 3.39 -8.87 8.29
C ILE A 61 4.01 -7.47 8.43
N ARG A 62 4.67 -6.96 7.40
CA ARG A 62 5.39 -5.68 7.40
C ARG A 62 5.15 -4.88 6.14
N GLY A 63 5.48 -3.58 6.17
CA GLY A 63 5.31 -2.66 5.06
C GLY A 63 5.94 -3.12 3.75
N GLY A 64 7.08 -3.79 3.80
CA GLY A 64 7.71 -4.40 2.62
C GLY A 64 6.83 -5.46 1.97
N GLY A 65 6.28 -6.38 2.75
CA GLY A 65 5.37 -7.43 2.25
C GLY A 65 4.07 -6.85 1.70
N ILE A 66 3.49 -5.87 2.38
CA ILE A 66 2.28 -5.17 1.95
C ILE A 66 2.55 -4.46 0.61
N MET A 67 3.68 -3.78 0.48
CA MET A 67 4.08 -3.09 -0.75
C MET A 67 4.29 -4.06 -1.91
N ILE A 68 4.95 -5.19 -1.68
CA ILE A 68 5.14 -6.25 -2.67
C ILE A 68 3.78 -6.77 -3.16
N GLY A 69 2.88 -7.05 -2.23
CA GLY A 69 1.52 -7.49 -2.56
C GLY A 69 0.78 -6.50 -3.44
N ARG A 70 0.85 -5.22 -3.11
CA ARG A 70 0.20 -4.18 -3.91
C ARG A 70 0.84 -4.03 -5.30
N LEU A 71 2.16 -4.03 -5.38
CA LEU A 71 2.88 -3.98 -6.66
C LEU A 71 2.55 -5.18 -7.54
N ARG A 72 2.47 -6.37 -6.94
CA ARG A 72 2.07 -7.60 -7.65
C ARG A 72 0.65 -7.50 -8.20
N ALA A 73 -0.28 -6.95 -7.42
CA ALA A 73 -1.66 -6.73 -7.85
C ALA A 73 -1.78 -5.71 -8.99
N GLN A 74 -0.81 -4.81 -9.12
CA GLN A 74 -0.71 -3.83 -10.21
C GLN A 74 0.10 -4.31 -11.42
N ASP A 75 0.55 -5.56 -11.42
CA ASP A 75 1.48 -6.09 -12.44
C ASP A 75 2.76 -5.26 -12.61
N ALA A 76 3.23 -4.63 -11.53
CA ALA A 76 4.46 -3.86 -11.55
C ALA A 76 5.69 -4.75 -11.72
N ASP A 77 6.74 -4.21 -12.35
CA ASP A 77 8.03 -4.88 -12.45
C ASP A 77 8.77 -4.84 -11.11
N ILE A 78 8.52 -5.84 -10.27
CA ILE A 78 9.08 -5.92 -8.92
C ILE A 78 10.61 -6.01 -8.96
N ASP A 79 11.17 -6.81 -9.83
CA ASP A 79 12.63 -6.95 -9.94
C ASP A 79 13.29 -5.64 -10.41
N GLY A 80 12.63 -4.89 -11.27
CA GLY A 80 13.06 -3.56 -11.69
C GLY A 80 12.97 -2.49 -10.60
N LEU A 81 12.20 -2.71 -9.53
CA LEU A 81 12.07 -1.82 -8.39
C LEU A 81 12.97 -2.21 -7.22
N PHE A 82 13.16 -3.52 -6.99
CA PHE A 82 13.95 -4.11 -5.89
C PHE A 82 15.29 -4.61 -6.42
N HIS A 83 16.18 -3.71 -6.79
CA HIS A 83 17.49 -4.05 -7.38
C HIS A 83 18.69 -3.65 -6.50
N GLY A 84 18.46 -2.93 -5.41
CA GLY A 84 19.49 -2.58 -4.43
C GLY A 84 20.47 -1.49 -4.85
N GLU A 85 20.31 -0.90 -6.02
CA GLU A 85 21.16 0.20 -6.47
C GLU A 85 20.67 1.55 -5.97
N GLY A 86 21.60 2.41 -5.56
CA GLY A 86 21.27 3.72 -5.02
C GLY A 86 20.39 3.60 -3.77
N HIS A 87 19.22 4.22 -3.79
CA HIS A 87 18.23 4.19 -2.70
C HIS A 87 17.07 3.22 -2.95
N ALA A 88 17.17 2.37 -3.97
CA ALA A 88 16.15 1.34 -4.22
C ALA A 88 16.22 0.24 -3.15
N PRO A 89 15.09 -0.45 -2.87
CA PRO A 89 15.10 -1.58 -1.95
C PRO A 89 16.02 -2.70 -2.46
N THR A 90 16.59 -3.46 -1.53
CA THR A 90 17.40 -4.63 -1.87
C THR A 90 16.61 -5.66 -2.67
N PRO A 91 17.26 -6.48 -3.51
CA PRO A 91 16.58 -7.58 -4.18
C PRO A 91 15.85 -8.49 -3.18
N LEU A 92 14.68 -8.96 -3.58
CA LEU A 92 13.86 -9.82 -2.74
C LEU A 92 14.48 -11.20 -2.55
N THR A 93 14.40 -11.73 -1.34
CA THR A 93 14.68 -13.14 -1.07
C THR A 93 13.55 -14.03 -1.61
N ASP A 94 13.78 -15.33 -1.72
CA ASP A 94 12.74 -16.27 -2.16
C ASP A 94 11.55 -16.29 -1.20
N GLU A 95 11.79 -16.13 0.11
CA GLU A 95 10.76 -16.03 1.13
C GLU A 95 9.91 -14.76 0.94
N GLU A 96 10.54 -13.62 0.69
CA GLU A 96 9.84 -12.36 0.41
C GLU A 96 9.04 -12.41 -0.89
N LYS A 97 9.57 -13.09 -1.92
CA LYS A 97 8.84 -13.32 -3.19
C LYS A 97 7.61 -14.20 -2.99
N ALA A 98 7.65 -15.14 -2.06
CA ALA A 98 6.51 -15.99 -1.73
C ALA A 98 5.43 -15.26 -0.92
N GLY A 99 5.80 -14.22 -0.16
CA GLY A 99 4.88 -13.38 0.60
C GLY A 99 4.08 -12.41 -0.26
N GLY A 100 3.20 -11.66 0.37
CA GLY A 100 2.40 -10.63 -0.30
C GLY A 100 1.45 -11.20 -1.36
N GLN A 101 0.88 -12.37 -1.12
CA GLN A 101 -0.12 -12.99 -2.01
C GLN A 101 -1.43 -12.21 -2.00
N ASN A 102 -2.14 -12.25 -3.12
CA ASN A 102 -3.46 -11.65 -3.20
C ASN A 102 -4.40 -12.29 -2.18
N PRO A 103 -5.21 -11.49 -1.47
CA PRO A 103 -6.17 -12.03 -0.52
C PRO A 103 -7.23 -12.88 -1.24
N THR A 104 -7.70 -13.93 -0.57
CA THR A 104 -8.74 -14.84 -1.06
C THR A 104 -10.03 -14.72 -0.26
N GLU A 105 -9.95 -14.34 1.02
CA GLU A 105 -11.12 -14.12 1.87
C GLU A 105 -11.87 -12.86 1.45
N GLN A 106 -13.22 -12.91 1.44
CA GLN A 106 -14.04 -11.80 0.95
C GLN A 106 -13.80 -10.48 1.69
N ALA A 107 -13.63 -10.52 2.99
CA ALA A 107 -13.34 -9.33 3.79
C ALA A 107 -12.01 -8.69 3.37
N ASP A 108 -10.99 -9.49 3.12
CA ASP A 108 -9.68 -9.02 2.70
C ASP A 108 -9.69 -8.50 1.25
N VAL A 109 -10.41 -9.18 0.35
CA VAL A 109 -10.58 -8.72 -1.05
C VAL A 109 -11.27 -7.35 -1.10
N TRP A 110 -12.28 -7.13 -0.26
CA TRP A 110 -12.99 -5.85 -0.16
C TRP A 110 -12.33 -4.86 0.78
N ASN A 111 -11.25 -5.26 1.45
CA ASN A 111 -10.51 -4.46 2.44
C ASN A 111 -11.41 -3.95 3.57
N LEU A 112 -12.25 -4.81 4.10
CA LEU A 112 -13.18 -4.52 5.20
C LEU A 112 -12.85 -5.40 6.42
N PRO A 113 -13.04 -4.88 7.66
CA PRO A 113 -13.00 -5.73 8.83
C PRO A 113 -14.06 -6.84 8.77
N ASP A 114 -13.75 -8.03 9.28
CA ASP A 114 -14.67 -9.18 9.26
C ASP A 114 -16.04 -8.86 9.90
N TRP A 115 -16.03 -8.08 11.00
CA TRP A 115 -17.25 -7.70 11.71
C TRP A 115 -18.14 -6.72 10.94
N VAL A 116 -17.59 -5.98 9.98
CA VAL A 116 -18.33 -5.03 9.12
C VAL A 116 -19.00 -5.75 7.95
N LEU A 117 -18.40 -6.83 7.44
CA LEU A 117 -18.81 -7.48 6.21
C LEU A 117 -20.30 -7.87 6.17
N PRO A 118 -20.90 -8.52 7.19
CA PRO A 118 -22.31 -8.88 7.16
C PRO A 118 -23.24 -7.66 7.08
N GLU A 119 -22.94 -6.59 7.81
CA GLU A 119 -23.74 -5.37 7.79
C GLU A 119 -23.60 -4.61 6.48
N PHE A 120 -22.41 -4.60 5.92
CA PHE A 120 -22.10 -4.01 4.61
C PHE A 120 -22.91 -4.70 3.49
N GLU A 121 -22.91 -6.01 3.46
CA GLU A 121 -23.70 -6.81 2.52
C GLU A 121 -25.20 -6.64 2.72
N ALA A 122 -25.67 -6.63 3.96
CA ALA A 122 -27.08 -6.44 4.28
C ALA A 122 -27.60 -5.04 3.87
N SER A 123 -26.80 -4.02 4.04
CA SER A 123 -27.17 -2.63 3.71
C SER A 123 -27.12 -2.33 2.21
N LEU A 124 -26.16 -2.89 1.50
CA LEU A 124 -25.88 -2.54 0.09
C LEU A 124 -26.37 -3.60 -0.90
N GLY A 125 -26.62 -4.83 -0.46
CA GLY A 125 -27.11 -5.92 -1.31
C GLY A 125 -26.23 -6.11 -2.55
N ASP A 126 -26.83 -6.08 -3.73
CA ASP A 126 -26.14 -6.28 -5.02
C ASP A 126 -25.12 -5.17 -5.33
N SER A 127 -25.19 -4.01 -4.66
CA SER A 127 -24.25 -2.91 -4.84
C SER A 127 -22.98 -3.05 -3.96
N ALA A 128 -22.93 -4.01 -3.06
CA ALA A 128 -21.83 -4.15 -2.08
C ALA A 128 -20.47 -4.29 -2.74
N GLU A 129 -20.34 -5.15 -3.75
CA GLU A 129 -19.07 -5.36 -4.46
C GLU A 129 -18.58 -4.09 -5.16
N GLU A 130 -19.45 -3.40 -5.88
CA GLU A 130 -19.12 -2.15 -6.57
C GLU A 130 -18.68 -1.08 -5.58
N VAL A 131 -19.40 -0.89 -4.49
CA VAL A 131 -19.06 0.08 -3.44
C VAL A 131 -17.73 -0.27 -2.78
N ALA A 132 -17.49 -1.55 -2.48
CA ALA A 132 -16.23 -1.99 -1.91
C ALA A 132 -15.04 -1.66 -2.83
N HIS A 133 -15.17 -1.89 -4.12
CA HIS A 133 -14.12 -1.56 -5.09
C HIS A 133 -13.90 -0.04 -5.21
N ILE A 134 -14.95 0.76 -5.20
CA ILE A 134 -14.85 2.23 -5.24
C ILE A 134 -14.12 2.76 -4.02
N LEU A 135 -14.38 2.23 -2.83
CA LEU A 135 -13.72 2.63 -1.58
C LEU A 135 -12.21 2.32 -1.57
N GLN A 136 -11.74 1.40 -2.40
CA GLN A 136 -10.33 1.06 -2.54
C GLN A 136 -9.58 1.98 -3.51
N SER A 137 -10.24 2.90 -4.13
CA SER A 137 -9.66 3.88 -5.04
C SER A 137 -9.64 5.28 -4.43
N ARG A 138 -8.78 6.14 -4.99
CA ARG A 138 -8.72 7.53 -4.59
C ARG A 138 -10.03 8.24 -5.02
N ALA A 139 -10.65 8.94 -4.09
CA ALA A 139 -11.82 9.75 -4.40
C ALA A 139 -11.47 10.86 -5.39
N PRO A 140 -12.34 11.17 -6.37
CA PRO A 140 -12.14 12.30 -7.24
C PRO A 140 -12.22 13.61 -6.43
N ILE A 141 -11.41 14.58 -6.82
CA ILE A 141 -11.43 15.91 -6.23
C ILE A 141 -12.56 16.69 -6.89
N THR A 142 -13.51 17.18 -6.09
CA THR A 142 -14.56 18.08 -6.55
C THR A 142 -14.11 19.51 -6.33
N VAL A 143 -14.13 20.28 -7.37
CA VAL A 143 -13.73 21.69 -7.37
C VAL A 143 -14.98 22.58 -7.41
#